data_125a27484528e344d844300a5b6b0d6c
#
_entry.id   125a27484528e344d844300a5b6b0d6c
#
_cell.length_a   1.000
_cell.length_b   1.000
_cell.length_c   1.000
_cell.angle_alpha   90.00
_cell.angle_beta   90.00
_cell.angle_gamma   90.00
#
_symmetry.space_group_name_H-M   'P 1'
#
loop_
_entity.id
_entity.type
_entity.pdbx_description
1 polymer ?
#
loop_
_entity_poly.entity_id
_entity_poly.type
_entity_poly.pdbx_seq_one_letter_code
_entity_poly.pdbx_strand_id
1 'polypeptide(L)'
;MSEVSIGAVKDPKSRSMPLTAAMVRFVDVAELIKSRSIADEVLRDLCEDYRLARETLTKLRKAKPKRTVEIGEYTDIVAELEDEIIRRLLGSGEATNR
;
A
#
# COMPACT_ATOMS: atom_id res chain seq x y z
N MET A 1 -27.96 -14.29 5.86
CA MET A 1 -27.32 -14.25 5.74
C MET A 1 -26.40 -13.79 5.72
N SER A 2 -26.36 -13.53 5.51
CA SER A 2 -25.56 -13.06 5.41
C SER A 2 -24.67 -12.79 5.51
N GLU A 3 -24.62 -12.61 5.42
CA GLU A 3 -23.81 -12.34 5.47
C GLU A 3 -22.96 -12.11 5.73
N VAL A 4 -23.31 -11.99 5.69
CA VAL A 4 -22.60 -11.81 5.93
C VAL A 4 -21.60 -11.80 6.17
N SER A 5 -21.57 -12.14 5.96
CA SER A 5 -20.64 -12.29 6.15
C SER A 5 -19.83 -11.54 6.26
N ILE A 6 -20.04 -11.06 5.85
CA ILE A 6 -19.51 -10.07 6.04
C ILE A 6 -18.78 -9.97 7.14
N GLY A 7 -19.19 -10.52 8.01
CA GLY A 7 -18.46 -10.39 9.14
C GLY A 7 -17.05 -10.60 8.95
N ALA A 8 -16.76 -11.36 8.07
CA ALA A 8 -15.41 -11.65 7.83
C ALA A 8 -14.59 -10.43 7.69
N VAL A 9 -15.23 -9.44 7.24
CA VAL A 9 -14.57 -8.25 7.01
C VAL A 9 -14.01 -7.66 8.22
N LYS A 10 -14.51 -7.99 9.34
CA LYS A 10 -14.04 -7.40 10.53
C LYS A 10 -12.89 -8.12 11.14
N ASP A 11 -12.41 -9.09 10.48
CA ASP A 11 -11.27 -9.81 10.92
C ASP A 11 -10.14 -8.84 11.22
N PRO A 12 -9.52 -8.87 12.38
CA PRO A 12 -8.41 -8.01 12.70
C PRO A 12 -7.26 -8.14 11.73
N LYS A 13 -7.07 -9.30 11.17
CA LYS A 13 -6.04 -9.45 10.19
C LYS A 13 -6.29 -8.62 8.98
N SER A 14 -7.53 -8.47 8.61
CA SER A 14 -7.86 -7.64 7.48
C SER A 14 -7.45 -6.22 7.70
N ARG A 15 -7.51 -5.76 8.92
CA ARG A 15 -7.16 -4.39 9.18
C ARG A 15 -5.73 -4.10 8.96
N SER A 16 -4.86 -5.08 9.19
CA SER A 16 -3.45 -4.81 8.98
C SER A 16 -3.00 -5.15 7.57
N MET A 17 -3.83 -5.81 6.79
CA MET A 17 -3.44 -6.14 5.42
C MET A 17 -2.99 -4.95 4.60
N PRO A 18 -3.63 -3.79 4.70
CA PRO A 18 -3.22 -2.67 3.87
C PRO A 18 -1.77 -2.26 4.08
N LEU A 19 -1.24 -2.52 5.26
CA LEU A 19 0.11 -2.09 5.55
C LEU A 19 1.17 -3.10 5.18
N THR A 20 0.77 -4.34 4.93
CA THR A 20 1.72 -5.42 4.79
C THR A 20 2.75 -5.20 3.69
N ALA A 21 2.29 -4.83 2.51
CA ALA A 21 3.21 -4.67 1.40
C ALA A 21 4.22 -3.57 1.67
N ALA A 22 3.76 -2.46 2.23
CA ALA A 22 4.66 -1.36 2.52
C ALA A 22 5.65 -1.73 3.62
N MET A 23 5.20 -2.45 4.64
CA MET A 23 6.08 -2.84 5.72
C MET A 23 7.15 -3.80 5.25
N VAL A 24 6.82 -4.68 4.34
CA VAL A 24 7.79 -5.61 3.78
C VAL A 24 8.79 -4.87 2.90
N ARG A 25 8.30 -3.95 2.10
CA ARG A 25 9.15 -3.19 1.19
C ARG A 25 10.09 -2.27 1.96
N PHE A 26 9.60 -1.64 3.02
CA PHE A 26 10.36 -0.68 3.80
C PHE A 26 10.58 -1.21 5.21
N VAL A 27 11.25 -2.34 5.28
CA VAL A 27 11.41 -3.05 6.54
C VAL A 27 12.07 -2.19 7.61
N ASP A 28 12.96 -1.31 7.22
CA ASP A 28 13.67 -0.48 8.18
C ASP A 28 12.76 0.51 8.89
N VAL A 29 11.64 0.85 8.28
CA VAL A 29 10.71 1.78 8.89
C VAL A 29 9.34 1.14 9.09
N ALA A 30 9.29 -0.19 9.11
CA ALA A 30 8.02 -0.90 9.23
C ALA A 30 7.26 -0.51 10.49
N GLU A 31 7.95 -0.38 11.60
CA GLU A 31 7.29 -0.01 12.83
C GLU A 31 6.76 1.42 12.77
N LEU A 32 7.48 2.28 12.09
CA LEU A 32 7.04 3.65 11.93
C LEU A 32 5.77 3.69 11.08
N ILE A 33 5.73 2.91 10.01
CA ILE A 33 4.54 2.82 9.18
C ILE A 33 3.36 2.37 10.03
N LYS A 34 3.57 1.34 10.81
CA LYS A 34 2.50 0.80 11.63
C LYS A 34 2.00 1.83 12.63
N SER A 35 2.90 2.46 13.35
CA SER A 35 2.47 3.38 14.38
C SER A 35 1.87 4.66 13.82
N ARG A 36 2.43 5.18 12.74
CA ARG A 36 1.89 6.39 12.14
C ARG A 36 0.51 6.16 11.52
N SER A 37 0.30 4.97 10.98
CA SER A 37 -0.97 4.67 10.33
C SER A 37 -2.15 4.64 11.26
N ILE A 38 -1.89 4.52 12.55
CA ILE A 38 -2.98 4.53 13.51
C ILE A 38 -3.73 5.86 13.44
N ALA A 39 -3.01 6.94 13.32
CA ALA A 39 -3.62 8.26 13.31
C ALA A 39 -3.60 8.95 11.94
N ASP A 40 -2.92 8.38 11.00
CA ASP A 40 -2.77 9.03 9.69
C ASP A 40 -3.49 8.22 8.63
N GLU A 41 -4.72 8.60 8.36
CA GLU A 41 -5.54 7.91 7.39
C GLU A 41 -4.97 7.98 5.99
N VAL A 42 -4.35 9.10 5.65
CA VAL A 42 -3.77 9.25 4.32
C VAL A 42 -2.63 8.25 4.14
N LEU A 43 -1.81 8.08 5.16
CA LEU A 43 -0.74 7.09 5.08
C LEU A 43 -1.31 5.70 4.92
N ARG A 44 -2.37 5.39 5.66
CA ARG A 44 -2.98 4.07 5.56
C ARG A 44 -3.52 3.84 4.16
N ASP A 45 -4.16 4.86 3.58
CA ASP A 45 -4.69 4.75 2.23
C ASP A 45 -3.57 4.56 1.21
N LEU A 46 -2.47 5.26 1.37
CA LEU A 46 -1.33 5.08 0.48
C LEU A 46 -0.79 3.66 0.55
N CYS A 47 -0.73 3.10 1.74
CA CYS A 47 -0.26 1.73 1.89
C CYS A 47 -1.21 0.74 1.27
N GLU A 48 -2.51 1.00 1.37
CA GLU A 48 -3.50 0.14 0.76
C GLU A 48 -3.39 0.21 -0.77
N ASP A 49 -3.25 1.40 -1.31
CA ASP A 49 -3.10 1.57 -2.75
C ASP A 49 -1.84 0.86 -3.23
N TYR A 50 -0.79 0.96 -2.44
CA TYR A 50 0.47 0.31 -2.77
C TYR A 50 0.30 -1.21 -2.82
N ARG A 51 -0.41 -1.76 -1.84
CA ARG A 51 -0.65 -3.20 -1.81
C ARG A 51 -1.40 -3.64 -3.06
N LEU A 52 -2.46 -2.89 -3.39
CA LEU A 52 -3.28 -3.24 -4.55
C LEU A 52 -2.50 -3.11 -5.85
N ALA A 53 -1.70 -2.08 -5.97
CA ALA A 53 -0.90 -1.88 -7.17
C ALA A 53 0.13 -3.00 -7.34
N ARG A 54 0.74 -3.41 -6.23
CA ARG A 54 1.72 -4.49 -6.28
C ARG A 54 1.06 -5.82 -6.67
N GLU A 55 -0.13 -6.07 -6.14
CA GLU A 55 -0.84 -7.28 -6.49
C GLU A 55 -1.21 -7.28 -7.96
N THR A 56 -1.69 -6.15 -8.45
CA THR A 56 -2.04 -6.04 -9.85
C THR A 56 -0.82 -6.26 -10.74
N LEU A 57 0.31 -5.67 -10.36
CA LEU A 57 1.52 -5.84 -11.14
C LEU A 57 1.95 -7.31 -11.18
N THR A 58 1.84 -7.99 -10.06
CA THR A 58 2.18 -9.41 -10.02
C THR A 58 1.28 -10.21 -10.96
N LYS A 59 0.00 -9.90 -10.96
CA LYS A 59 -0.93 -10.60 -11.84
C LYS A 59 -0.62 -10.32 -13.31
N LEU A 60 -0.29 -9.08 -13.61
CA LEU A 60 0.02 -8.71 -14.98
C LEU A 60 1.26 -9.43 -15.49
N ARG A 61 2.24 -9.58 -14.61
CA ARG A 61 3.47 -10.25 -15.00
C ARG A 61 3.25 -11.73 -15.30
N LYS A 62 2.23 -12.31 -14.70
CA LYS A 62 1.91 -13.71 -14.93
C LYS A 62 0.92 -13.92 -16.06
N ALA A 63 0.31 -12.87 -16.55
CA ALA A 63 -0.72 -13.00 -17.57
C ALA A 63 -0.13 -13.41 -18.90
N LYS A 64 -0.94 -14.11 -19.66
CA LYS A 64 -0.57 -14.50 -21.02
C LYS A 64 -1.74 -14.24 -21.93
N PRO A 65 -1.51 -13.54 -23.02
CA PRO A 65 -0.22 -12.98 -23.42
C PRO A 65 0.22 -11.86 -22.50
N LYS A 66 1.49 -11.54 -22.55
CA LYS A 66 2.04 -10.56 -21.67
C LYS A 66 1.46 -9.17 -21.97
N ARG A 67 1.17 -8.45 -20.90
CA ARG A 67 0.59 -7.13 -21.05
C ARG A 67 1.63 -6.07 -20.77
N THR A 68 2.51 -5.89 -21.74
CA THR A 68 3.69 -5.05 -21.55
C THR A 68 3.38 -3.62 -21.21
N VAL A 69 2.37 -3.04 -21.85
CA VAL A 69 2.03 -1.64 -21.59
C VAL A 69 1.52 -1.47 -20.16
N GLU A 70 0.62 -2.36 -19.75
CA GLU A 70 0.08 -2.26 -18.40
C GLU A 70 1.14 -2.54 -17.35
N ILE A 71 2.05 -3.46 -17.62
CA ILE A 71 3.15 -3.72 -16.71
C ILE A 71 3.96 -2.45 -16.50
N GLY A 72 4.25 -1.73 -17.58
CA GLY A 72 4.98 -0.48 -17.46
C GLY A 72 4.23 0.55 -16.65
N GLU A 73 2.93 0.67 -16.90
CA GLU A 73 2.11 1.63 -16.17
C GLU A 73 2.07 1.32 -14.68
N TYR A 74 1.88 0.06 -14.33
CA TYR A 74 1.80 -0.29 -12.92
C TYR A 74 3.16 -0.25 -12.23
N THR A 75 4.23 -0.49 -12.98
CA THR A 75 5.56 -0.32 -12.44
C THR A 75 5.77 1.14 -12.02
N ASP A 76 5.31 2.07 -12.85
CA ASP A 76 5.41 3.49 -12.52
C ASP A 76 4.53 3.85 -11.34
N ILE A 77 3.33 3.32 -11.29
CA ILE A 77 2.41 3.58 -10.17
C ILE A 77 3.03 3.10 -8.88
N VAL A 78 3.60 1.90 -8.88
CA VAL A 78 4.22 1.35 -7.70
C VAL A 78 5.36 2.26 -7.24
N ALA A 79 6.19 2.72 -8.17
CA ALA A 79 7.31 3.60 -7.82
C ALA A 79 6.81 4.92 -7.24
N GLU A 80 5.76 5.48 -7.81
CA GLU A 80 5.21 6.72 -7.30
C GLU A 80 4.64 6.55 -5.90
N LEU A 81 3.97 5.44 -5.66
CA LEU A 81 3.42 5.18 -4.33
C LEU A 81 4.52 4.98 -3.31
N GLU A 82 5.60 4.34 -3.69
CA GLU A 82 6.75 4.19 -2.79
C GLU A 82 7.29 5.56 -2.39
N ASP A 83 7.42 6.45 -3.36
CA ASP A 83 7.89 7.79 -3.06
C ASP A 83 6.93 8.54 -2.16
N GLU A 84 5.64 8.40 -2.40
CA GLU A 84 4.66 9.09 -1.59
C GLU A 84 4.65 8.59 -0.16
N ILE A 85 4.77 7.28 0.02
CA ILE A 85 4.81 6.72 1.37
C ILE A 85 6.02 7.26 2.12
N ILE A 86 7.18 7.26 1.47
CA ILE A 86 8.38 7.75 2.13
C ILE A 86 8.26 9.23 2.45
N ARG A 87 7.74 10.00 1.52
CA ARG A 87 7.56 11.43 1.76
C ARG A 87 6.62 11.68 2.91
N ARG A 88 5.55 10.88 2.99
CA ARG A 88 4.60 11.04 4.08
C ARG A 88 5.23 10.71 5.43
N LEU A 89 6.07 9.69 5.45
CA LEU A 89 6.72 9.31 6.69
C LEU A 89 7.78 10.31 7.14
N LEU A 90 8.58 10.76 6.20
CA LEU A 90 9.69 11.60 6.55
C LEU A 90 9.42 13.06 6.40
N GLY A 91 8.68 13.35 5.39
CA GLY A 91 8.56 14.71 5.02
C GLY A 91 7.48 15.47 5.64
N SER A 92 6.64 14.79 6.34
CA SER A 92 5.50 15.54 6.82
C SER A 92 5.98 16.71 7.61
N GLY A 93 7.03 16.52 8.30
CA GLY A 93 7.49 17.60 9.09
C GLY A 93 8.01 18.71 8.28
N GLU A 94 8.78 18.47 7.33
CA GLU A 94 9.33 19.50 6.67
C GLU A 94 8.54 20.06 5.72
N ALA A 95 7.65 19.36 5.26
CA ALA A 95 6.81 19.96 4.34
C ALA A 95 6.35 21.21 4.88
N THR A 96 6.29 21.23 6.09
CA THR A 96 5.79 22.36 6.57
C THR A 96 6.68 23.38 6.62
N ASN A 97 7.60 23.16 6.64
CA ASN A 97 8.34 24.14 6.75
C ASN A 97 8.49 24.88 5.86
N ARG A 98 8.16 25.03 5.55
CA ARG A 98 8.35 25.83 4.78
C ARG A 98 7.92 26.56 4.73
#